data_d890da976f4a0892e9b09f6a34d0d463
#
_entry.id   d890da976f4a0892e9b09f6a34d0d463
#
_cell.length_a   1.000
_cell.length_b   1.000
_cell.length_c   1.000
_cell.angle_alpha   90.00
_cell.angle_beta   90.00
_cell.angle_gamma   90.00
#
_symmetry.space_group_name_H-M   'P 1'
#
loop_
_entity.id
_entity.type
_entity.pdbx_description
1 polymer ?
#
loop_
_entity_poly.entity_id
_entity_poly.type
_entity_poly.pdbx_seq_one_letter_code
_entity_poly.pdbx_strand_id
1 'polypeptide(L)'
;MSTSEQSLIAERDDLKLLERVVEVSEAMRQEVAKRIVGQNDVVDELLTALLANGHALLVGVPGLAKTLLVQTVAQSLDLDFSRIQFTPDLMPTDITGTEVIEEDRTTGRRVFKFVKGPILSLIHI
;
A
#
# COMPACT_ATOMS: atom_id res chain seq x y z
N MET A 1 29.92 21.21 -23.88
CA MET A 1 28.50 21.52 -23.61
C MET A 1 28.44 22.75 -22.73
N SER A 2 27.72 23.76 -23.17
CA SER A 2 27.52 24.94 -22.35
C SER A 2 26.49 24.67 -21.25
N THR A 3 26.58 25.41 -20.15
CA THR A 3 25.65 25.27 -19.02
C THR A 3 24.17 25.45 -19.44
N SER A 4 23.91 26.24 -20.48
CA SER A 4 22.60 26.46 -21.07
C SER A 4 22.05 25.25 -21.82
N GLU A 5 22.88 24.47 -22.46
CA GLU A 5 22.46 23.23 -23.16
C GLU A 5 22.11 22.12 -22.16
N GLN A 6 22.86 22.01 -21.08
CA GLN A 6 22.56 21.07 -20.00
C GLN A 6 21.25 21.39 -19.29
N SER A 7 20.95 22.67 -19.07
CA SER A 7 19.67 23.07 -18.46
C SER A 7 18.46 22.79 -19.38
N LEU A 8 18.60 22.99 -20.68
CA LEU A 8 17.55 22.69 -21.66
C LEU A 8 17.28 21.19 -21.81
N ILE A 9 18.32 20.36 -21.68
CA ILE A 9 18.16 18.89 -21.72
C ILE A 9 17.45 18.41 -20.46
N ALA A 10 17.83 18.91 -19.28
CA ALA A 10 17.18 18.58 -18.02
C ALA A 10 15.70 18.99 -18.03
N GLU A 11 15.37 20.19 -18.50
CA GLU A 11 14.00 20.68 -18.62
C GLU A 11 13.15 19.83 -19.57
N ARG A 12 13.73 19.35 -20.67
CA ARG A 12 13.05 18.42 -21.60
C ARG A 12 12.78 17.05 -20.98
N ASP A 13 13.70 16.55 -20.20
CA ASP A 13 13.55 15.27 -19.51
C ASP A 13 12.49 15.36 -18.41
N ASP A 14 12.43 16.47 -17.69
CA ASP A 14 11.40 16.74 -16.69
C ASP A 14 10.00 16.83 -17.32
N LEU A 15 9.87 17.48 -18.48
CA LEU A 15 8.61 17.54 -19.21
C LEU A 15 8.15 16.16 -19.67
N LYS A 16 9.04 15.31 -20.18
CA LYS A 16 8.70 13.94 -20.55
C LYS A 16 8.29 13.09 -19.36
N LEU A 17 8.92 13.29 -18.21
CA LEU A 17 8.53 12.61 -16.98
C LEU A 17 7.13 13.04 -16.53
N LEU A 18 6.80 14.32 -16.59
CA LEU A 18 5.47 14.84 -16.28
C LEU A 18 4.40 14.27 -17.22
N GLU A 19 4.65 14.25 -18.51
CA GLU A 19 3.73 13.65 -19.50
C GLU A 19 3.49 12.16 -19.19
N ARG A 20 4.54 11.43 -18.84
CA ARG A 20 4.43 10.02 -18.48
C ARG A 20 3.66 9.80 -17.18
N VAL A 21 3.83 10.65 -16.18
CA VAL A 21 3.04 10.61 -14.93
C VAL A 21 1.57 10.83 -15.20
N VAL A 22 1.22 11.81 -16.04
CA VAL A 22 -0.17 12.09 -16.44
C VAL A 22 -0.77 10.89 -17.16
N GLU A 23 -0.07 10.33 -18.13
CA GLU A 23 -0.51 9.16 -18.91
C GLU A 23 -0.75 7.94 -18.01
N VAL A 24 0.18 7.64 -17.11
CA VAL A 24 0.06 6.53 -16.17
C VAL A 24 -1.09 6.76 -15.19
N SER A 25 -1.25 7.97 -14.68
CA SER A 25 -2.38 8.32 -13.78
C SER A 25 -3.73 8.14 -14.46
N GLU A 26 -3.84 8.51 -15.73
CA GLU A 26 -5.08 8.34 -16.51
C GLU A 26 -5.37 6.85 -16.75
N ALA A 27 -4.36 6.07 -17.11
CA ALA A 27 -4.50 4.62 -17.25
C ALA A 27 -4.95 3.94 -15.94
N MET A 28 -4.39 4.34 -14.81
CA MET A 28 -4.81 3.86 -13.48
C MET A 28 -6.26 4.20 -13.17
N ARG A 29 -6.69 5.44 -13.44
CA ARG A 29 -8.10 5.85 -13.26
C ARG A 29 -9.04 4.99 -14.07
N GLN A 30 -8.71 4.71 -15.32
CA GLN A 30 -9.51 3.87 -16.19
C GLN A 30 -9.62 2.44 -15.68
N GLU A 31 -8.53 1.85 -15.19
CA GLU A 31 -8.55 0.50 -14.63
C GLU A 31 -9.38 0.43 -13.34
N VAL A 32 -9.25 1.40 -12.46
CA VAL A 32 -10.03 1.48 -11.22
C VAL A 32 -11.52 1.72 -11.52
N ALA A 33 -11.83 2.55 -12.51
CA ALA A 33 -13.21 2.85 -12.92
C ALA A 33 -13.97 1.63 -13.46
N LYS A 34 -13.29 0.60 -13.94
CA LYS A 34 -13.91 -0.66 -14.34
C LYS A 34 -14.56 -1.42 -13.19
N ARG A 35 -14.07 -1.24 -11.98
CA ARG A 35 -14.53 -1.95 -10.77
C ARG A 35 -15.26 -1.08 -9.78
N ILE A 36 -14.99 0.21 -9.77
CA ILE A 36 -15.53 1.17 -8.81
C ILE A 36 -16.19 2.31 -9.55
N VAL A 37 -17.48 2.48 -9.29
CA VAL A 37 -18.31 3.53 -9.91
C VAL A 37 -18.59 4.63 -8.88
N GLY A 38 -18.41 5.88 -9.28
CA GLY A 38 -18.89 7.03 -8.52
C GLY A 38 -17.99 7.58 -7.42
N GLN A 39 -16.71 7.15 -7.34
CA GLN A 39 -15.76 7.62 -6.33
C GLN A 39 -14.48 8.20 -6.96
N ASN A 40 -14.61 8.94 -8.05
CA ASN A 40 -13.47 9.45 -8.81
C ASN A 40 -12.58 10.39 -7.98
N ASP A 41 -13.15 11.24 -7.15
CA ASP A 41 -12.39 12.19 -6.30
C ASP A 41 -11.52 11.44 -5.28
N VAL A 42 -12.07 10.40 -4.65
CA VAL A 42 -11.34 9.57 -3.67
C VAL A 42 -10.21 8.80 -4.35
N VAL A 43 -10.45 8.30 -5.56
CA VAL A 43 -9.42 7.62 -6.37
C VAL A 43 -8.28 8.57 -6.71
N ASP A 44 -8.59 9.80 -7.12
CA ASP A 44 -7.60 10.82 -7.45
C ASP A 44 -6.74 11.21 -6.25
N GLU A 45 -7.35 11.40 -5.10
CA GLU A 45 -6.64 11.69 -3.85
C GLU A 45 -5.74 10.53 -3.42
N LEU A 46 -6.23 9.29 -3.55
CA LEU A 46 -5.46 8.10 -3.22
C LEU A 46 -4.27 7.92 -4.15
N LEU A 47 -4.44 8.11 -5.45
CA LEU A 47 -3.35 8.06 -6.44
C LEU A 47 -2.33 9.18 -6.19
N THR A 48 -2.78 10.37 -5.81
CA THR A 48 -1.90 11.47 -5.43
C THR A 48 -1.02 11.12 -4.22
N ALA A 49 -1.62 10.51 -3.20
CA ALA A 49 -0.88 10.04 -2.02
C ALA A 49 0.16 8.97 -2.37
N LEU A 50 -0.17 8.05 -3.27
CA LEU A 50 0.76 7.02 -3.75
C LEU A 50 1.93 7.61 -4.54
N LEU A 51 1.65 8.53 -5.46
CA LEU A 51 2.69 9.18 -6.27
C LEU A 51 3.62 10.07 -5.42
N ALA A 52 3.06 10.68 -4.36
CA ALA A 52 3.82 11.48 -3.41
C ALA A 52 4.57 10.63 -2.36
N ASN A 53 4.45 9.31 -2.41
CA ASN A 53 4.99 8.37 -1.41
C ASN A 53 4.52 8.72 0.02
N GLY A 54 3.26 9.09 0.13
CA GLY A 54 2.62 9.50 1.37
C GLY A 54 1.67 8.45 1.95
N HIS A 55 0.92 8.87 2.95
CA HIS A 55 -0.11 8.08 3.59
C HIS A 55 -1.49 8.69 3.34
N ALA A 56 -2.52 7.86 3.35
CA ALA A 56 -3.90 8.31 3.19
C ALA A 56 -4.77 7.80 4.34
N LEU A 57 -5.67 8.65 4.83
CA LEU A 57 -6.69 8.31 5.80
C LEU A 57 -8.07 8.42 5.14
N LEU A 58 -8.73 7.29 4.95
CA LEU A 58 -10.08 7.21 4.39
C LEU A 58 -11.12 7.13 5.51
N VAL A 59 -11.90 8.18 5.68
CA VAL A 59 -12.97 8.25 6.68
C VAL A 59 -14.32 8.16 5.99
N GLY A 60 -15.20 7.31 6.48
CA GLY A 60 -16.55 7.18 5.93
C GLY A 60 -17.35 6.08 6.60
N VAL A 61 -18.62 5.99 6.22
CA VAL A 61 -19.55 5.00 6.75
C VAL A 61 -19.13 3.58 6.34
N PRO A 62 -19.28 2.56 7.23
CA PRO A 62 -19.09 1.16 6.87
C PRO A 62 -19.95 0.76 5.66
N GLY A 63 -19.37 0.00 4.71
CA GLY A 63 -20.08 -0.46 3.52
C GLY A 63 -19.87 0.39 2.25
N LEU A 64 -19.07 1.46 2.32
CA LEU A 64 -18.72 2.28 1.14
C LEU A 64 -17.56 1.71 0.30
N ALA A 65 -17.36 0.42 0.33
CA ALA A 65 -16.36 -0.28 -0.49
C ALA A 65 -14.92 0.26 -0.38
N LYS A 66 -14.55 0.87 0.75
CA LYS A 66 -13.19 1.42 0.97
C LYS A 66 -12.09 0.37 0.80
N THR A 67 -12.31 -0.83 1.36
CA THR A 67 -11.36 -1.94 1.23
C THR A 67 -11.25 -2.40 -0.22
N LEU A 68 -12.37 -2.47 -0.92
CA LEU A 68 -12.39 -2.83 -2.34
C LEU A 68 -11.63 -1.79 -3.19
N LEU A 69 -11.79 -0.51 -2.87
CA LEU A 69 -11.09 0.58 -3.52
C LEU A 69 -9.57 0.42 -3.39
N VAL A 70 -9.07 0.28 -2.17
CA VAL A 70 -7.63 0.13 -1.91
C VAL A 70 -7.09 -1.15 -2.54
N GLN A 71 -7.81 -2.25 -2.45
CA GLN A 71 -7.44 -3.52 -3.05
C GLN A 71 -7.39 -3.42 -4.59
N THR A 72 -8.36 -2.75 -5.21
CA THR A 72 -8.40 -2.56 -6.66
C THR A 72 -7.23 -1.70 -7.13
N VAL A 73 -6.91 -0.63 -6.41
CA VAL A 73 -5.75 0.21 -6.73
C VAL A 73 -4.46 -0.59 -6.62
N ALA A 74 -4.28 -1.36 -5.56
CA ALA A 74 -3.10 -2.20 -5.39
C ALA A 74 -2.95 -3.24 -6.51
N GLN A 75 -4.03 -3.89 -6.91
CA GLN A 75 -4.03 -4.85 -8.02
C GLN A 75 -3.73 -4.18 -9.37
N SER A 76 -4.26 -3.00 -9.61
CA SER A 76 -4.01 -2.24 -10.84
C SER A 76 -2.55 -1.81 -11.00
N LEU A 77 -1.85 -1.64 -9.88
CA LEU A 77 -0.45 -1.25 -9.82
C LEU A 77 0.51 -2.44 -9.63
N ASP A 78 -0.01 -3.64 -9.59
CA ASP A 78 0.78 -4.84 -9.26
C ASP A 78 1.55 -4.71 -7.94
N LEU A 79 0.88 -4.13 -6.94
CA LEU A 79 1.42 -3.95 -5.60
C LEU A 79 0.91 -5.02 -4.66
N ASP A 80 1.74 -5.40 -3.71
CA ASP A 80 1.35 -6.28 -2.63
C ASP A 80 0.30 -5.61 -1.73
N PHE A 81 -0.73 -6.36 -1.39
CA PHE A 81 -1.81 -5.90 -0.52
C PHE A 81 -1.86 -6.73 0.75
N SER A 82 -1.81 -6.05 1.87
CA SER A 82 -2.01 -6.65 3.18
C SER A 82 -3.00 -5.85 4.00
N ARG A 83 -3.80 -6.55 4.81
CA ARG A 83 -4.85 -5.94 5.61
C ARG A 83 -4.73 -6.36 7.07
N ILE A 84 -4.79 -5.37 7.94
CA ILE A 84 -4.97 -5.59 9.38
C ILE A 84 -6.31 -5.00 9.79
N GLN A 85 -7.19 -5.83 10.32
CA GLN A 85 -8.50 -5.38 10.80
C GLN A 85 -8.47 -5.24 12.32
N PHE A 86 -8.75 -4.03 12.79
CA PHE A 86 -8.87 -3.74 14.20
C PHE A 86 -10.30 -4.01 14.66
N THR A 87 -10.44 -4.90 15.64
CA THR A 87 -11.69 -5.18 16.32
C THR A 87 -11.62 -4.70 17.77
N PRO A 88 -12.77 -4.47 18.47
CA PRO A 88 -12.74 -4.05 19.88
C PRO A 88 -11.99 -5.02 20.80
N ASP A 89 -11.94 -6.31 20.44
CA ASP A 89 -11.27 -7.37 21.20
C ASP A 89 -9.81 -7.57 20.83
N LEU A 90 -9.26 -6.76 19.91
CA LEU A 90 -7.90 -6.90 19.43
C LEU A 90 -6.90 -6.50 20.53
N MET A 91 -6.04 -7.43 20.89
CA MET A 91 -4.94 -7.18 21.83
C MET A 91 -3.68 -6.70 21.08
N PRO A 92 -2.83 -5.90 21.73
CA PRO A 92 -1.56 -5.48 21.11
C PRO A 92 -0.69 -6.63 20.61
N THR A 93 -0.70 -7.77 21.31
CA THR A 93 0.02 -8.99 20.92
C THR A 93 -0.52 -9.63 19.64
N ASP A 94 -1.79 -9.41 19.29
CA ASP A 94 -2.39 -9.89 18.04
C ASP A 94 -1.80 -9.15 16.82
N ILE A 95 -1.27 -7.94 17.05
CA ILE A 95 -0.69 -7.09 16.00
C ILE A 95 0.82 -7.30 15.88
N THR A 96 1.51 -7.27 17.01
CA THR A 96 2.98 -7.32 17.05
C THR A 96 3.54 -8.73 17.10
N GLY A 97 2.76 -9.68 17.60
CA GLY A 97 3.18 -11.06 17.82
C GLY A 97 3.33 -11.41 19.29
N THR A 98 3.48 -12.68 19.56
CA THR A 98 3.59 -13.22 20.92
C THR A 98 4.57 -14.38 20.97
N GLU A 99 5.11 -14.62 22.15
CA GLU A 99 5.89 -15.82 22.41
C GLU A 99 4.96 -16.99 22.74
N VAL A 100 5.13 -18.10 22.07
CA VAL A 100 4.42 -19.34 22.34
C VAL A 100 5.42 -20.40 22.81
N ILE A 101 4.93 -21.27 23.71
CA ILE A 101 5.72 -22.40 24.19
C ILE A 101 5.42 -23.58 23.26
N GLU A 102 6.43 -24.03 22.55
CA GLU A 102 6.36 -25.21 21.71
C GLU A 102 7.14 -26.35 22.37
N GLU A 103 6.51 -27.51 22.46
CA GLU A 103 7.17 -28.70 22.98
C GLU A 103 7.83 -29.45 21.84
N ASP A 104 9.16 -29.57 21.92
CA ASP A 104 9.90 -30.36 20.96
C ASP A 104 9.62 -31.86 21.20
N ARG A 105 8.94 -32.49 20.26
CA ARG A 105 8.55 -33.89 20.33
C ARG A 105 9.73 -34.86 20.34
N THR A 106 10.89 -34.43 19.88
CA THR A 106 12.10 -35.26 19.82
C THR A 106 12.89 -35.25 21.13
N THR A 107 12.91 -34.11 21.83
CA THR A 107 13.71 -33.94 23.06
C THR A 107 12.86 -33.78 24.32
N GLY A 108 11.54 -33.54 24.18
CA GLY A 108 10.63 -33.24 25.29
C GLY A 108 10.88 -31.90 25.98
N ARG A 109 11.73 -31.06 25.42
CA ARG A 109 12.02 -29.72 25.93
C ARG A 109 11.03 -28.71 25.46
N ARG A 110 10.64 -27.80 26.36
CA ARG A 110 9.81 -26.65 26.03
C ARG A 110 10.70 -25.53 25.51
N VAL A 111 10.43 -25.07 24.27
CA VAL A 111 11.16 -23.99 23.64
C VAL A 111 10.22 -22.82 23.43
N PHE A 112 10.67 -21.62 23.76
CA PHE A 112 9.93 -20.40 23.46
C PHE A 112 10.15 -20.03 21.99
N LYS A 113 9.06 -19.89 21.25
CA LYS A 113 9.08 -19.47 19.87
C LYS A 113 8.27 -18.20 19.70
N PHE A 114 8.88 -17.19 19.12
CA PHE A 114 8.18 -15.96 18.81
C PHE A 114 7.39 -16.10 17.49
N VAL A 115 6.08 -15.91 17.55
CA VAL A 115 5.21 -15.87 16.37
C VAL A 115 4.98 -14.44 15.99
N LYS A 116 5.42 -14.06 14.79
CA LYS A 116 5.28 -12.69 14.26
C LYS A 116 3.81 -12.36 14.03
N GLY A 117 3.40 -11.20 14.53
CA GLY A 117 2.09 -10.63 14.20
C GLY A 117 2.05 -10.01 12.81
N PRO A 118 0.86 -9.57 12.35
CA PRO A 118 0.69 -9.01 11.01
C PRO A 118 1.62 -7.85 10.68
N ILE A 119 1.92 -6.96 11.62
CA ILE A 119 2.83 -5.83 11.38
C ILE A 119 4.25 -6.31 11.09
N LEU A 120 4.78 -7.23 11.88
CA LEU A 120 6.13 -7.74 11.68
C LEU A 120 6.26 -8.63 10.45
N SER A 121 5.20 -9.31 10.06
CA SER A 121 5.17 -10.11 8.83
C SER A 121 5.14 -9.27 7.56
N LEU A 122 4.70 -8.01 7.66
CA LEU A 122 4.69 -7.04 6.55
C LEU A 122 6.04 -6.36 6.34
N ILE A 123 6.93 -6.40 7.32
CA ILE A 123 8.28 -5.85 7.20
C ILE A 123 9.14 -6.88 6.47
N HIS A 124 9.12 -6.82 5.14
CA HIS A 124 10.11 -7.49 4.30
C HIS A 124 11.26 -6.53 4.04
N ILE A 125 12.35 -6.89 4.60
CA ILE A 125 13.62 -6.19 4.34
C ILE A 125 14.38 -6.98 3.29
#